data_ef0128e9b5356038754b9a36cc020b4c
#
_entry.id   ef0128e9b5356038754b9a36cc020b4c
#
_cell.length_a   1.000
_cell.length_b   1.000
_cell.length_c   1.000
_cell.angle_alpha   90.00
_cell.angle_beta   90.00
_cell.angle_gamma   90.00
#
_symmetry.space_group_name_H-M   'P 1'
#
loop_
_entity.id
_entity.type
_entity.pdbx_description
1 polymer ?
#
loop_
_entity_poly.entity_id
_entity_poly.type
_entity_poly.pdbx_seq_one_letter_code
_entity_poly.pdbx_strand_id
1 'polypeptide(L)'
;MIFSSDSKDDAIASLARHYDVSSSQIHRVIGNNWPDFVDWTNSAFYPVVATLMGQALGSKTTVCDIEMAAYYHRTRYDGTKEWFSDGLVDPLNGAIKIINAMRPFLGNDEYDSVLSASRKIIDQREAMECGQGLCAFDVFEDALHALQSGMSYSVPEFVSELCRNSVKGGQKLADAIKRELRPVVVKFRAKPTDPDEYIVGLWNYLYRLDYGNDGQLIYTKPNGVVAFRDILELEWVEA
;
A
#
# COMPACT_ATOMS: atom_id res chain seq x y z
N MET A 1 1.00 1.40 -20.84
CA MET A 1 -0.24 1.70 -20.09
C MET A 1 -0.12 0.98 -18.75
N ILE A 2 -0.39 1.68 -17.63
CA ILE A 2 -0.24 1.16 -16.27
C ILE A 2 -1.54 0.47 -15.86
N PHE A 3 -1.47 -0.66 -15.13
CA PHE A 3 -2.62 -1.24 -14.44
C PHE A 3 -2.93 -0.37 -13.22
N SER A 4 -4.20 -0.06 -12.95
CA SER A 4 -4.58 0.79 -11.82
C SER A 4 -5.99 0.47 -11.31
N SER A 5 -6.28 0.97 -10.13
CA SER A 5 -7.56 0.94 -9.45
C SER A 5 -7.89 2.31 -8.83
N ASP A 6 -7.56 3.38 -9.55
CA ASP A 6 -7.91 4.75 -9.14
C ASP A 6 -9.43 4.92 -9.00
N SER A 7 -10.15 4.15 -9.80
CA SER A 7 -11.61 4.10 -9.81
C SER A 7 -12.10 2.69 -10.15
N LYS A 8 -13.41 2.45 -9.97
CA LYS A 8 -14.07 1.22 -10.44
C LYS A 8 -13.81 0.97 -11.93
N ASP A 9 -13.88 2.01 -12.74
CA ASP A 9 -13.69 1.89 -14.19
C ASP A 9 -12.23 1.55 -14.55
N ASP A 10 -11.25 2.08 -13.82
CA ASP A 10 -9.83 1.75 -14.01
C ASP A 10 -9.54 0.30 -13.65
N ALA A 11 -10.11 -0.20 -12.54
CA ALA A 11 -9.98 -1.60 -12.15
C ALA A 11 -10.60 -2.52 -13.22
N ILE A 12 -11.80 -2.20 -13.72
CA ILE A 12 -12.46 -2.94 -14.80
C ILE A 12 -11.63 -2.92 -16.07
N ALA A 13 -11.08 -1.78 -16.47
CA ALA A 13 -10.22 -1.66 -17.65
C ALA A 13 -8.92 -2.46 -17.50
N SER A 14 -8.33 -2.46 -16.30
CA SER A 14 -7.14 -3.25 -15.98
C SER A 14 -7.40 -4.75 -16.08
N LEU A 15 -8.51 -5.24 -15.50
CA LEU A 15 -8.93 -6.62 -15.59
C LEU A 15 -9.28 -7.04 -17.02
N ALA A 16 -10.02 -6.20 -17.76
CA ALA A 16 -10.37 -6.46 -19.15
C ALA A 16 -9.11 -6.66 -20.02
N ARG A 17 -8.10 -5.84 -19.80
CA ARG A 17 -6.81 -5.96 -20.48
C ARG A 17 -6.05 -7.23 -20.05
N HIS A 18 -6.01 -7.54 -18.75
CA HIS A 18 -5.32 -8.74 -18.24
C HIS A 18 -5.87 -10.02 -18.89
N TYR A 19 -7.18 -10.13 -18.94
CA TYR A 19 -7.86 -11.32 -19.47
C TYR A 19 -8.10 -11.30 -20.98
N ASP A 20 -7.69 -10.26 -21.68
CA ASP A 20 -7.98 -10.03 -23.12
C ASP A 20 -9.48 -10.17 -23.43
N VAL A 21 -10.30 -9.48 -22.64
CA VAL A 21 -11.75 -9.45 -22.77
C VAL A 21 -12.26 -8.02 -22.81
N SER A 22 -13.53 -7.82 -23.18
CA SER A 22 -14.16 -6.51 -23.11
C SER A 22 -14.55 -6.13 -21.67
N SER A 23 -14.60 -4.84 -21.35
CA SER A 23 -15.11 -4.34 -20.06
C SER A 23 -16.56 -4.83 -19.81
N SER A 24 -17.37 -5.03 -20.84
CA SER A 24 -18.72 -5.58 -20.72
C SER A 24 -18.72 -7.05 -20.24
N GLN A 25 -17.67 -7.81 -20.46
CA GLN A 25 -17.53 -9.16 -19.92
C GLN A 25 -17.20 -9.11 -18.42
N ILE A 26 -16.35 -8.17 -18.00
CA ILE A 26 -16.10 -7.90 -16.58
C ILE A 26 -17.41 -7.51 -15.89
N HIS A 27 -18.17 -6.55 -16.46
CA HIS A 27 -19.48 -6.12 -15.91
C HIS A 27 -20.51 -7.24 -15.76
N ARG A 28 -20.43 -8.31 -16.56
CA ARG A 28 -21.31 -9.46 -16.39
C ARG A 28 -21.01 -10.32 -15.16
N VAL A 29 -19.78 -10.31 -14.69
CA VAL A 29 -19.36 -11.04 -13.48
C VAL A 29 -19.68 -10.24 -12.23
N ILE A 30 -19.40 -8.93 -12.24
CA ILE A 30 -19.74 -8.05 -11.12
C ILE A 30 -21.25 -7.88 -10.99
N GLY A 31 -21.74 -7.54 -9.80
CA GLY A 31 -23.17 -7.45 -9.50
C GLY A 31 -23.73 -8.79 -9.02
N ASN A 32 -24.56 -9.46 -9.78
CA ASN A 32 -25.30 -10.65 -9.32
C ASN A 32 -24.70 -11.98 -9.81
N ASN A 33 -23.55 -11.96 -10.46
CA ASN A 33 -22.99 -13.15 -11.12
C ASN A 33 -21.58 -13.54 -10.58
N TRP A 34 -21.27 -13.12 -9.37
CA TRP A 34 -20.00 -13.52 -8.75
C TRP A 34 -19.95 -15.03 -8.56
N PRO A 35 -18.84 -15.69 -8.94
CA PRO A 35 -18.69 -17.11 -8.73
C PRO A 35 -18.66 -17.48 -7.24
N ASP A 36 -19.36 -18.54 -6.86
CA ASP A 36 -19.46 -19.02 -5.46
C ASP A 36 -18.13 -19.53 -4.86
N PHE A 37 -17.12 -19.73 -5.69
CA PHE A 37 -15.84 -20.31 -5.27
C PHE A 37 -14.81 -19.28 -4.78
N VAL A 38 -15.15 -17.99 -4.78
CA VAL A 38 -14.17 -16.94 -4.49
C VAL A 38 -13.91 -16.84 -3.00
N ASP A 39 -12.72 -17.23 -2.58
CA ASP A 39 -12.20 -17.02 -1.23
C ASP A 39 -11.08 -15.97 -1.28
N TRP A 40 -11.38 -14.77 -0.82
CA TRP A 40 -10.46 -13.64 -0.78
C TRP A 40 -9.51 -13.66 0.43
N THR A 41 -9.70 -14.59 1.35
CA THR A 41 -9.00 -14.57 2.66
C THR A 41 -7.69 -15.36 2.65
N ASN A 42 -7.49 -16.24 1.66
CA ASN A 42 -6.35 -17.14 1.61
C ASN A 42 -5.47 -16.90 0.38
N SER A 43 -4.33 -16.23 0.57
CA SER A 43 -3.39 -15.90 -0.50
C SER A 43 -2.84 -17.12 -1.26
N ALA A 44 -2.79 -18.30 -0.64
CA ALA A 44 -2.36 -19.52 -1.32
C ALA A 44 -3.27 -19.90 -2.50
N PHE A 45 -4.51 -19.40 -2.53
CA PHE A 45 -5.47 -19.65 -3.61
C PHE A 45 -5.51 -18.54 -4.67
N TYR A 46 -4.77 -17.46 -4.55
CA TYR A 46 -4.83 -16.35 -5.50
C TYR A 46 -4.56 -16.78 -6.96
N PRO A 47 -3.55 -17.61 -7.28
CA PRO A 47 -3.37 -18.09 -8.66
C PRO A 47 -4.58 -18.90 -9.18
N VAL A 48 -5.22 -19.66 -8.29
CA VAL A 48 -6.43 -20.42 -8.62
C VAL A 48 -7.61 -19.49 -8.87
N VAL A 49 -7.81 -18.49 -8.01
CA VAL A 49 -8.87 -17.48 -8.16
C VAL A 49 -8.68 -16.71 -9.46
N ALA A 50 -7.49 -16.21 -9.76
CA ALA A 50 -7.19 -15.49 -11.00
C ALA A 50 -7.52 -16.36 -12.23
N THR A 51 -7.13 -17.63 -12.21
CA THR A 51 -7.43 -18.60 -13.30
C THR A 51 -8.93 -18.84 -13.46
N LEU A 52 -9.65 -19.11 -12.37
CA LEU A 52 -11.08 -19.40 -12.41
C LEU A 52 -11.90 -18.17 -12.86
N MET A 53 -11.49 -16.96 -12.46
CA MET A 53 -12.10 -15.72 -12.96
C MET A 53 -11.89 -15.58 -14.47
N GLY A 54 -10.70 -15.90 -14.99
CA GLY A 54 -10.44 -15.96 -16.43
C GLY A 54 -11.36 -16.94 -17.17
N GLN A 55 -11.57 -18.14 -16.62
CA GLN A 55 -12.50 -19.12 -17.17
C GLN A 55 -13.95 -18.62 -17.17
N ALA A 56 -14.41 -18.01 -16.07
CA ALA A 56 -15.76 -17.44 -15.97
C ALA A 56 -16.00 -16.33 -17.01
N LEU A 57 -14.97 -15.58 -17.37
CA LEU A 57 -15.00 -14.57 -18.42
C LEU A 57 -14.95 -15.15 -19.85
N GLY A 58 -14.61 -16.42 -19.99
CA GLY A 58 -14.33 -17.04 -21.29
C GLY A 58 -13.01 -16.57 -21.91
N SER A 59 -12.07 -16.11 -21.07
CA SER A 59 -10.73 -15.73 -21.51
C SER A 59 -9.99 -16.92 -22.10
N LYS A 60 -9.25 -16.68 -23.17
CA LYS A 60 -8.32 -17.64 -23.77
C LYS A 60 -6.89 -17.44 -23.28
N THR A 61 -6.64 -16.34 -22.58
CA THR A 61 -5.33 -15.94 -22.08
C THR A 61 -5.13 -16.51 -20.69
N THR A 62 -4.06 -17.26 -20.48
CA THR A 62 -3.75 -17.86 -19.18
C THR A 62 -2.87 -16.99 -18.29
N VAL A 63 -2.09 -16.10 -18.86
CA VAL A 63 -1.24 -15.16 -18.11
C VAL A 63 -0.93 -13.94 -18.98
N CYS A 64 -1.18 -12.75 -18.48
CA CYS A 64 -0.61 -11.53 -19.03
C CYS A 64 0.47 -11.03 -18.06
N ASP A 65 1.70 -10.87 -18.53
CA ASP A 65 2.76 -10.26 -17.70
C ASP A 65 2.38 -8.80 -17.42
N ILE A 66 2.32 -8.44 -16.13
CA ILE A 66 2.06 -7.07 -15.70
C ILE A 66 3.42 -6.39 -15.58
N GLU A 67 3.79 -5.63 -16.61
CA GLU A 67 5.05 -4.89 -16.59
C GLU A 67 5.07 -3.83 -15.51
N MET A 68 3.98 -3.07 -15.37
CA MET A 68 3.85 -1.97 -14.41
C MET A 68 2.42 -1.85 -13.89
N ALA A 69 2.30 -1.70 -12.58
CA ALA A 69 1.05 -1.44 -11.88
C ALA A 69 1.16 -0.19 -11.00
N ALA A 70 0.05 0.47 -10.77
CA ALA A 70 -0.06 1.56 -9.81
C ALA A 70 -0.24 1.00 -8.39
N TYR A 71 0.44 1.61 -7.44
CA TYR A 71 0.37 1.32 -6.03
C TYR A 71 0.21 2.60 -5.22
N TYR A 72 -0.28 2.46 -4.01
CA TYR A 72 -0.58 3.57 -3.12
C TYR A 72 0.11 3.34 -1.78
N HIS A 73 1.06 4.22 -1.45
CA HIS A 73 1.76 4.17 -0.17
C HIS A 73 1.37 5.38 0.68
N ARG A 74 0.88 5.08 1.86
CA ARG A 74 0.54 6.12 2.81
C ARG A 74 1.72 6.46 3.70
N THR A 75 2.03 7.76 3.78
CA THR A 75 3.13 8.25 4.60
C THR A 75 2.87 9.69 5.08
N ARG A 76 3.89 10.31 5.62
CA ARG A 76 3.91 11.73 5.98
C ARG A 76 5.10 12.41 5.32
N TYR A 77 4.94 13.70 5.00
CA TYR A 77 5.96 14.50 4.33
C TYR A 77 5.90 15.97 4.77
N ASP A 78 6.91 16.76 4.44
CA ASP A 78 7.02 18.18 4.80
C ASP A 78 6.12 19.13 3.97
N GLY A 79 5.38 18.62 3.02
CA GLY A 79 4.54 19.40 2.10
C GLY A 79 5.23 19.72 0.78
N THR A 80 6.48 19.32 0.58
CA THR A 80 7.23 19.55 -0.65
C THR A 80 7.46 18.27 -1.44
N LYS A 81 7.53 18.38 -2.77
CA LYS A 81 7.84 17.23 -3.64
C LYS A 81 9.28 16.76 -3.46
N GLU A 82 10.16 17.65 -3.06
CA GLU A 82 11.58 17.41 -2.80
C GLU A 82 11.78 16.41 -1.65
N TRP A 83 10.81 16.28 -0.74
CA TRP A 83 10.80 15.23 0.27
C TRP A 83 11.01 13.83 -0.31
N PHE A 84 10.53 13.60 -1.50
CA PHE A 84 10.63 12.33 -2.21
C PHE A 84 11.76 12.28 -3.25
N SER A 85 12.74 13.20 -3.22
CA SER A 85 13.86 13.24 -4.17
C SER A 85 14.63 11.91 -4.26
N ASP A 86 14.71 11.16 -3.16
CA ASP A 86 15.35 9.85 -3.09
C ASP A 86 14.37 8.70 -3.48
N GLY A 87 13.15 9.04 -3.87
CA GLY A 87 12.06 8.10 -4.10
C GLY A 87 11.38 7.65 -2.81
N LEU A 88 10.68 6.50 -2.87
CA LEU A 88 10.17 5.82 -1.69
C LEU A 88 11.23 4.81 -1.23
N VAL A 89 11.87 5.14 -0.13
CA VAL A 89 12.95 4.34 0.46
C VAL A 89 12.39 3.21 1.33
N ASP A 90 13.22 2.23 1.64
CA ASP A 90 12.88 1.16 2.58
C ASP A 90 12.49 1.69 3.97
N PRO A 91 11.83 0.87 4.80
CA PRO A 91 11.31 1.29 6.10
C PRO A 91 12.36 1.88 7.03
N LEU A 92 13.59 1.35 7.03
CA LEU A 92 14.67 1.84 7.89
C LEU A 92 15.14 3.24 7.46
N ASN A 93 15.42 3.41 6.17
CA ASN A 93 15.83 4.70 5.63
C ASN A 93 14.70 5.74 5.73
N GLY A 94 13.45 5.33 5.55
CA GLY A 94 12.27 6.16 5.78
C GLY A 94 12.15 6.64 7.23
N ALA A 95 12.33 5.72 8.19
CA ALA A 95 12.34 6.06 9.60
C ALA A 95 13.46 7.03 9.97
N ILE A 96 14.69 6.77 9.50
CA ILE A 96 15.85 7.64 9.73
C ILE A 96 15.59 9.04 9.14
N LYS A 97 15.03 9.14 7.94
CA LYS A 97 14.69 10.40 7.30
C LYS A 97 13.69 11.22 8.14
N ILE A 98 12.62 10.59 8.62
CA ILE A 98 11.64 11.25 9.48
C ILE A 98 12.27 11.70 10.81
N ILE A 99 13.04 10.84 11.49
CA ILE A 99 13.70 11.18 12.75
C ILE A 99 14.67 12.35 12.57
N ASN A 100 15.46 12.35 11.48
CA ASN A 100 16.37 13.45 11.16
C ASN A 100 15.62 14.76 10.90
N ALA A 101 14.53 14.73 10.18
CA ALA A 101 13.70 15.92 9.95
C ALA A 101 13.11 16.47 11.26
N MET A 102 12.82 15.60 12.22
CA MET A 102 12.28 16.00 13.54
C MET A 102 13.35 16.34 14.57
N ARG A 103 14.63 16.18 14.24
CA ARG A 103 15.75 16.49 15.17
C ARG A 103 15.67 17.86 15.86
N PRO A 104 15.26 18.97 15.20
CA PRO A 104 15.15 20.28 15.85
C PRO A 104 14.17 20.32 17.04
N PHE A 105 13.25 19.35 17.11
CA PHE A 105 12.22 19.27 18.13
C PHE A 105 12.57 18.31 19.27
N LEU A 106 13.72 17.63 19.20
CA LEU A 106 14.19 16.62 20.16
C LEU A 106 15.46 17.11 20.87
N GLY A 107 15.61 16.75 22.15
CA GLY A 107 16.91 16.85 22.81
C GLY A 107 17.89 15.80 22.27
N ASN A 108 19.20 16.01 22.43
CA ASN A 108 20.21 15.08 21.91
C ASN A 108 20.00 13.64 22.44
N ASP A 109 19.80 13.49 23.74
CA ASP A 109 19.55 12.17 24.34
C ASP A 109 18.26 11.51 23.86
N GLU A 110 17.20 12.33 23.58
CA GLU A 110 15.93 11.85 23.05
C GLU A 110 16.11 11.39 21.60
N TYR A 111 16.83 12.16 20.79
CA TYR A 111 17.17 11.81 19.40
C TYR A 111 17.95 10.50 19.33
N ASP A 112 19.03 10.34 20.11
CA ASP A 112 19.84 9.13 20.12
C ASP A 112 19.03 7.91 20.58
N SER A 113 18.15 8.10 21.58
CA SER A 113 17.28 7.05 22.09
C SER A 113 16.26 6.58 21.04
N VAL A 114 15.55 7.50 20.37
CA VAL A 114 14.56 7.13 19.33
C VAL A 114 15.23 6.52 18.11
N LEU A 115 16.39 7.02 17.68
CA LEU A 115 17.14 6.48 16.55
C LEU A 115 17.62 5.04 16.80
N SER A 116 18.18 4.79 17.98
CA SER A 116 18.66 3.45 18.39
C SER A 116 17.49 2.46 18.51
N ALA A 117 16.38 2.88 19.13
CA ALA A 117 15.22 2.02 19.29
C ALA A 117 14.52 1.73 17.96
N SER A 118 14.43 2.72 17.05
CA SER A 118 13.83 2.53 15.71
C SER A 118 14.58 1.48 14.90
N ARG A 119 15.90 1.50 14.93
CA ARG A 119 16.73 0.47 14.25
C ARG A 119 16.38 -0.92 14.76
N LYS A 120 16.34 -1.11 16.10
CA LYS A 120 16.00 -2.41 16.69
C LYS A 120 14.59 -2.90 16.30
N ILE A 121 13.61 -2.00 16.30
CA ILE A 121 12.23 -2.32 15.90
C ILE A 121 12.19 -2.80 14.46
N ILE A 122 12.86 -2.10 13.55
CA ILE A 122 12.84 -2.41 12.14
C ILE A 122 13.61 -3.71 11.86
N ASP A 123 14.81 -3.87 12.44
CA ASP A 123 15.59 -5.10 12.33
C ASP A 123 14.81 -6.33 12.81
N GLN A 124 14.03 -6.21 13.91
CA GLN A 124 13.18 -7.28 14.39
C GLN A 124 12.05 -7.63 13.43
N ARG A 125 11.45 -6.63 12.78
CA ARG A 125 10.40 -6.84 11.79
C ARG A 125 10.92 -7.48 10.51
N GLU A 126 12.10 -7.07 10.06
CA GLU A 126 12.75 -7.68 8.90
C GLU A 126 13.06 -9.16 9.15
N ALA A 127 13.52 -9.50 10.36
CA ALA A 127 13.80 -10.87 10.77
C ALA A 127 12.53 -11.76 10.84
N MET A 128 11.34 -11.17 11.02
CA MET A 128 10.05 -11.87 11.05
C MET A 128 9.40 -12.03 9.66
N GLU A 129 10.13 -11.79 8.57
CA GLU A 129 9.64 -11.80 7.17
C GLU A 129 8.51 -10.79 6.87
N CYS A 130 8.06 -10.03 7.86
CA CYS A 130 7.02 -9.02 7.71
C CYS A 130 7.50 -7.70 7.14
N GLY A 131 8.81 -7.50 7.01
CA GLY A 131 9.42 -6.18 6.86
C GLY A 131 10.27 -5.91 5.63
N GLN A 132 10.50 -6.87 4.75
CA GLN A 132 11.32 -6.60 3.57
C GLN A 132 10.53 -5.86 2.49
N GLY A 133 10.92 -4.63 2.21
CA GLY A 133 10.37 -3.81 1.15
C GLY A 133 9.27 -2.85 1.59
N LEU A 134 8.82 -2.05 0.63
CA LEU A 134 7.75 -1.07 0.79
C LEU A 134 6.40 -1.80 0.79
N CYS A 135 5.64 -1.70 1.88
CA CYS A 135 4.25 -2.14 1.87
C CYS A 135 3.39 -1.07 1.18
N ALA A 136 2.55 -1.48 0.25
CA ALA A 136 1.66 -0.61 -0.48
C ALA A 136 0.28 -1.25 -0.67
N PHE A 137 -0.70 -0.44 -0.98
CA PHE A 137 -2.06 -0.87 -1.34
C PHE A 137 -2.18 -0.93 -2.85
N ASP A 138 -2.94 -1.89 -3.36
CA ASP A 138 -3.30 -1.97 -4.78
C ASP A 138 -4.40 -0.99 -5.12
N VAL A 139 -5.16 -0.55 -4.12
CA VAL A 139 -6.37 0.25 -4.25
C VAL A 139 -6.21 1.56 -3.51
N PHE A 140 -6.53 2.67 -4.19
CA PHE A 140 -6.44 4.01 -3.60
C PHE A 140 -7.35 4.17 -2.37
N GLU A 141 -8.59 3.72 -2.48
CA GLU A 141 -9.55 3.78 -1.37
C GLU A 141 -9.06 3.03 -0.13
N ASP A 142 -8.35 1.91 -0.30
CA ASP A 142 -7.78 1.16 0.82
C ASP A 142 -6.68 1.94 1.53
N ALA A 143 -5.86 2.66 0.78
CA ALA A 143 -4.87 3.57 1.35
C ALA A 143 -5.51 4.72 2.14
N LEU A 144 -6.71 5.19 1.73
CA LEU A 144 -7.49 6.19 2.45
C LEU A 144 -8.20 5.59 3.66
N HIS A 145 -8.89 4.45 3.50
CA HIS A 145 -9.71 3.83 4.56
C HIS A 145 -8.89 3.18 5.67
N ALA A 146 -7.65 2.83 5.45
CA ALA A 146 -6.73 2.45 6.52
C ALA A 146 -6.63 3.52 7.63
N LEU A 147 -7.12 4.76 7.35
CA LEU A 147 -7.31 5.84 8.31
C LEU A 147 -8.55 5.68 9.21
N GLN A 148 -9.64 5.14 8.66
CA GLN A 148 -10.96 5.18 9.29
C GLN A 148 -11.22 3.97 10.19
N SER A 149 -10.55 2.84 9.97
CA SER A 149 -10.78 1.58 10.68
C SER A 149 -10.17 1.48 12.08
N GLY A 150 -9.88 2.63 12.74
CA GLY A 150 -9.31 2.65 14.09
C GLY A 150 -7.82 2.32 14.16
N MET A 151 -7.19 1.93 13.07
CA MET A 151 -5.74 1.94 12.91
C MET A 151 -5.29 3.39 12.66
N SER A 152 -5.44 4.22 13.68
CA SER A 152 -5.07 5.64 13.65
C SER A 152 -3.57 5.80 13.47
N TYR A 153 -3.09 5.63 12.25
CA TYR A 153 -1.71 5.99 11.91
C TYR A 153 -1.59 7.53 11.78
N SER A 154 -1.93 8.22 12.87
CA SER A 154 -1.61 9.66 12.97
C SER A 154 -0.10 9.88 12.90
N VAL A 155 0.69 8.81 13.08
CA VAL A 155 2.14 8.75 12.92
C VAL A 155 2.54 7.42 12.27
N PRO A 156 3.74 7.30 11.68
CA PRO A 156 4.25 6.01 11.18
C PRO A 156 4.24 4.93 12.26
N GLU A 157 4.04 3.69 11.84
CA GLU A 157 3.84 2.56 12.76
C GLU A 157 5.01 2.35 13.73
N PHE A 158 6.25 2.51 13.27
CA PHE A 158 7.43 2.42 14.14
C PHE A 158 7.40 3.47 15.27
N VAL A 159 6.84 4.67 15.00
CA VAL A 159 6.70 5.73 16.03
C VAL A 159 5.65 5.32 17.07
N SER A 160 4.55 4.72 16.65
CA SER A 160 3.54 4.19 17.57
C SER A 160 4.14 3.12 18.49
N GLU A 161 5.06 2.31 17.97
CA GLU A 161 5.76 1.29 18.73
C GLU A 161 6.78 1.88 19.71
N LEU A 162 7.50 2.94 19.32
CA LEU A 162 8.35 3.70 20.24
C LEU A 162 7.55 4.25 21.43
N CYS A 163 6.34 4.77 21.18
CA CYS A 163 5.47 5.28 22.23
C CYS A 163 4.98 4.12 23.15
N ARG A 164 4.53 3.01 22.58
CA ARG A 164 4.09 1.83 23.35
C ARG A 164 5.19 1.26 24.24
N ASN A 165 6.42 1.25 23.76
CA ASN A 165 7.58 0.77 24.49
C ASN A 165 8.17 1.84 25.44
N SER A 166 7.51 2.97 25.62
CA SER A 166 7.94 4.07 26.51
C SER A 166 9.37 4.53 26.23
N VAL A 167 9.79 4.54 24.96
CA VAL A 167 11.11 4.99 24.54
C VAL A 167 11.26 6.48 24.84
N LYS A 168 12.37 6.88 25.45
CA LYS A 168 12.69 8.28 25.75
C LYS A 168 12.61 9.12 24.46
N GLY A 169 11.78 10.13 24.42
CA GLY A 169 11.54 10.98 23.26
C GLY A 169 10.49 10.45 22.27
N GLY A 170 9.97 9.22 22.43
CA GLY A 170 8.99 8.63 21.51
C GLY A 170 7.72 9.47 21.38
N GLN A 171 7.11 9.87 22.49
CA GLN A 171 5.92 10.73 22.49
C GLN A 171 6.21 12.10 21.87
N LYS A 172 7.33 12.70 22.21
CA LYS A 172 7.74 14.00 21.68
C LYS A 172 8.00 13.96 20.18
N LEU A 173 8.58 12.85 19.68
CA LEU A 173 8.72 12.59 18.25
C LEU A 173 7.34 12.49 17.58
N ALA A 174 6.40 11.75 18.18
CA ALA A 174 5.04 11.60 17.66
C ALA A 174 4.32 12.95 17.53
N ASP A 175 4.43 13.80 18.57
CA ASP A 175 3.81 15.13 18.58
C ASP A 175 4.46 16.06 17.56
N ALA A 176 5.78 16.01 17.39
CA ALA A 176 6.49 16.77 16.36
C ALA A 176 6.06 16.35 14.95
N ILE A 177 5.98 15.05 14.67
CA ILE A 177 5.53 14.52 13.38
C ILE A 177 4.10 14.99 13.06
N LYS A 178 3.18 14.91 14.03
CA LYS A 178 1.79 15.35 13.83
C LYS A 178 1.69 16.83 13.48
N ARG A 179 2.54 17.65 14.07
CA ARG A 179 2.53 19.09 13.90
C ARG A 179 3.21 19.55 12.61
N GLU A 180 4.37 18.95 12.29
CA GLU A 180 5.25 19.42 11.23
C GLU A 180 5.08 18.70 9.90
N LEU A 181 4.62 17.43 9.93
CA LEU A 181 4.46 16.62 8.72
C LEU A 181 2.98 16.41 8.38
N ARG A 182 2.68 16.45 7.08
CA ARG A 182 1.34 16.30 6.54
C ARG A 182 1.12 14.85 6.06
N PRO A 183 -0.07 14.28 6.26
CA PRO A 183 -0.41 12.97 5.71
C PRO A 183 -0.53 13.06 4.18
N VAL A 184 -0.08 12.01 3.50
CA VAL A 184 -0.14 11.91 2.04
C VAL A 184 -0.28 10.46 1.62
N VAL A 185 -1.06 10.22 0.57
CA VAL A 185 -1.00 8.99 -0.21
C VAL A 185 -0.13 9.26 -1.43
N VAL A 186 0.93 8.49 -1.56
CA VAL A 186 1.86 8.55 -2.70
C VAL A 186 1.44 7.49 -3.69
N LYS A 187 0.93 7.90 -4.85
CA LYS A 187 0.70 7.03 -5.99
C LYS A 187 2.00 6.85 -6.75
N PHE A 188 2.38 5.62 -7.00
CA PHE A 188 3.59 5.30 -7.75
C PHE A 188 3.36 4.08 -8.64
N ARG A 189 4.27 3.85 -9.58
CA ARG A 189 4.26 2.67 -10.42
C ARG A 189 5.41 1.75 -10.06
N ALA A 190 5.15 0.45 -10.07
CA ALA A 190 6.16 -0.58 -9.90
C ALA A 190 5.76 -1.87 -10.61
N LYS A 191 6.71 -2.79 -10.80
CA LYS A 191 6.39 -4.15 -11.24
C LYS A 191 5.81 -4.91 -10.04
N PRO A 192 4.67 -5.62 -10.20
CA PRO A 192 4.18 -6.52 -9.15
C PRO A 192 5.20 -7.59 -8.79
N THR A 193 5.36 -7.89 -7.51
CA THR A 193 6.14 -9.05 -7.06
C THR A 193 5.41 -10.33 -7.42
N ASP A 194 4.09 -10.34 -7.23
CA ASP A 194 3.18 -11.40 -7.63
C ASP A 194 2.05 -10.78 -8.48
N PRO A 195 2.02 -11.04 -9.81
CA PRO A 195 0.97 -10.56 -10.68
C PRO A 195 -0.42 -11.10 -10.34
N ASP A 196 -0.52 -12.35 -9.88
CA ASP A 196 -1.82 -12.96 -9.52
C ASP A 196 -2.40 -12.30 -8.27
N GLU A 197 -1.55 -12.01 -7.28
CA GLU A 197 -1.96 -11.27 -6.08
C GLU A 197 -2.53 -9.89 -6.45
N TYR A 198 -1.86 -9.16 -7.35
CA TYR A 198 -2.35 -7.85 -7.81
C TYR A 198 -3.70 -7.96 -8.53
N ILE A 199 -3.87 -8.94 -9.41
CA ILE A 199 -5.14 -9.16 -10.14
C ILE A 199 -6.26 -9.54 -9.18
N VAL A 200 -5.99 -10.40 -8.20
CA VAL A 200 -6.97 -10.76 -7.17
C VAL A 200 -7.31 -9.56 -6.30
N GLY A 201 -6.37 -8.69 -6.03
CA GLY A 201 -6.61 -7.39 -5.36
C GLY A 201 -7.63 -6.53 -6.11
N LEU A 202 -7.53 -6.41 -7.44
CA LEU A 202 -8.51 -5.68 -8.26
C LEU A 202 -9.90 -6.33 -8.21
N TRP A 203 -9.98 -7.67 -8.28
CA TRP A 203 -11.25 -8.38 -8.15
C TRP A 203 -11.86 -8.21 -6.76
N ASN A 204 -11.08 -8.33 -5.70
CA ASN A 204 -11.52 -8.13 -4.32
C ASN A 204 -12.07 -6.70 -4.12
N TYR A 205 -11.42 -5.70 -4.69
CA TYR A 205 -11.92 -4.32 -4.66
C TYR A 205 -13.31 -4.22 -5.29
N LEU A 206 -13.52 -4.75 -6.50
CA LEU A 206 -14.82 -4.73 -7.16
C LEU A 206 -15.88 -5.52 -6.38
N TYR A 207 -15.50 -6.65 -5.78
CA TYR A 207 -16.40 -7.44 -4.92
C TYR A 207 -16.87 -6.65 -3.71
N ARG A 208 -15.95 -5.94 -3.03
CA ARG A 208 -16.29 -5.10 -1.88
C ARG A 208 -17.23 -3.94 -2.24
N LEU A 209 -17.07 -3.36 -3.43
CA LEU A 209 -17.98 -2.32 -3.91
C LEU A 209 -19.43 -2.83 -4.09
N ASP A 210 -19.59 -4.10 -4.47
CA ASP A 210 -20.92 -4.69 -4.69
C ASP A 210 -21.59 -5.16 -3.38
N TYR A 211 -20.83 -5.70 -2.45
CA TYR A 211 -21.35 -6.35 -1.25
C TYR A 211 -21.16 -5.56 0.05
N GLY A 212 -20.49 -4.41 0.00
CA GLY A 212 -20.27 -3.57 1.17
C GLY A 212 -19.48 -4.26 2.29
N ASN A 213 -18.70 -5.29 1.95
CA ASN A 213 -17.93 -6.04 2.92
C ASN A 213 -16.68 -5.24 3.27
N ASP A 214 -16.39 -5.11 4.58
CA ASP A 214 -15.11 -4.64 5.11
C ASP A 214 -13.99 -5.65 4.82
N GLY A 215 -13.91 -6.09 3.56
CA GLY A 215 -13.01 -7.12 3.09
C GLY A 215 -11.57 -6.85 3.52
N GLN A 216 -10.81 -7.90 3.64
CA GLN A 216 -9.42 -7.84 4.04
C GLN A 216 -8.65 -6.91 3.09
N LEU A 217 -8.00 -5.89 3.65
CA LEU A 217 -7.11 -5.02 2.90
C LEU A 217 -5.96 -5.87 2.36
N ILE A 218 -5.74 -5.83 1.04
CA ILE A 218 -4.63 -6.54 0.42
C ILE A 218 -3.45 -5.57 0.38
N TYR A 219 -2.39 -5.95 1.08
CA TYR A 219 -1.11 -5.28 1.03
C TYR A 219 -0.21 -6.02 0.07
N THR A 220 0.26 -5.35 -0.95
CA THR A 220 1.25 -5.93 -1.85
C THR A 220 2.63 -5.33 -1.62
N LYS A 221 3.63 -6.07 -2.00
CA LYS A 221 5.02 -5.62 -1.98
C LYS A 221 5.47 -5.38 -3.42
N PRO A 222 5.55 -4.12 -3.86
CA PRO A 222 6.16 -3.83 -5.14
C PRO A 222 7.63 -4.24 -5.12
N ASN A 223 8.12 -4.71 -6.26
CA ASN A 223 9.49 -5.16 -6.38
C ASN A 223 10.47 -3.97 -6.33
N GLY A 224 11.36 -3.96 -5.34
CA GLY A 224 12.48 -3.03 -5.25
C GLY A 224 12.17 -1.65 -4.66
N VAL A 225 13.11 -0.73 -4.85
CA VAL A 225 13.02 0.68 -4.43
C VAL A 225 12.28 1.47 -5.50
N VAL A 226 11.34 2.32 -5.08
CA VAL A 226 10.59 3.19 -5.99
C VAL A 226 11.39 4.46 -6.24
N ALA A 227 11.90 4.64 -7.46
CA ALA A 227 12.64 5.84 -7.81
C ALA A 227 11.68 7.06 -7.88
N PHE A 228 12.21 8.27 -7.67
CA PHE A 228 11.44 9.51 -7.73
C PHE A 228 10.64 9.67 -9.04
N ARG A 229 11.22 9.27 -10.18
CA ARG A 229 10.56 9.31 -11.50
C ARG A 229 9.36 8.36 -11.63
N ASP A 230 9.23 7.40 -10.72
CA ASP A 230 8.15 6.41 -10.70
C ASP A 230 7.02 6.83 -9.74
N ILE A 231 7.20 7.93 -9.01
CA ILE A 231 6.14 8.60 -8.26
C ILE A 231 5.28 9.37 -9.25
N LEU A 232 4.01 8.99 -9.33
CA LEU A 232 3.05 9.54 -10.29
C LEU A 232 2.32 10.75 -9.71
N GLU A 233 1.87 10.65 -8.46
CA GLU A 233 0.99 11.64 -7.84
C GLU A 233 1.15 11.65 -6.31
N LEU A 234 0.85 12.79 -5.71
CA LEU A 234 0.80 13.01 -4.26
C LEU A 234 -0.61 13.48 -3.90
N GLU A 235 -1.39 12.61 -3.28
CA GLU A 235 -2.76 12.91 -2.90
C GLU A 235 -2.84 13.33 -1.43
N TRP A 236 -3.43 14.48 -1.20
CA TRP A 236 -3.66 15.00 0.14
C TRP A 236 -4.72 14.19 0.86
N VAL A 237 -4.45 13.86 2.11
CA VAL A 237 -5.41 13.23 3.00
C VAL A 237 -5.73 14.22 4.10
N GLU A 238 -6.98 14.66 4.19
CA GLU A 238 -7.43 15.43 5.35
C GLU A 238 -7.30 14.58 6.61
N ALA A 239 -6.68 15.15 7.66
CA ALA A 239 -6.38 14.48 8.91
C ALA A 239 -7.58 14.42 9.84
#